data_ce137ac2557476638d239dc6e0b0368c
#
_entry.id   ce137ac2557476638d239dc6e0b0368c
#
_cell.length_a   1.000
_cell.length_b   1.000
_cell.length_c   1.000
_cell.angle_alpha   90.00
_cell.angle_beta   90.00
_cell.angle_gamma   90.00
#
_symmetry.space_group_name_H-M   'P 1'
#
loop_
_entity.id
_entity.type
_entity.pdbx_description
1 polymer ?
#
loop_
_entity_poly.entity_id
_entity_poly.type
_entity_poly.pdbx_seq_one_letter_code
_entity_poly.pdbx_strand_id
1 'polypeptide(L)'
;MSAFSSLVTRFTAIFLVIIILISGIAAFVTFDVAGDALRESIRDELRTSAGIMATQVNAADILPLNPGDEGSPAYLRVAGQLAAMRSANDEITNAYIMYVDDNQVISFVVDDFWLEDPGQAAQIGEIYQTPDRDQIFMALSVPAASENVYTDKWGTFISGYAPVRDENGNTIAVLGIDVEASDLAERVLAVQIAYIGLMGMLILIGTLAVFLLSRSLARDMNRLTSAVEEMQSGARTVEIDTRRTDELGSLARAVARLEELLR
;
A
#
# COMPACT_ATOMS: atom_id res chain seq x y z
N MET A 1 -34.96 -1.61 34.48
CA MET A 1 -34.46 -0.30 34.00
C MET A 1 -33.64 -0.53 32.73
N SER A 2 -34.07 0.05 31.60
CA SER A 2 -33.41 -0.24 30.33
C SER A 2 -31.97 0.33 30.33
N ALA A 3 -30.99 -0.44 29.88
CA ALA A 3 -29.57 -0.07 29.83
C ALA A 3 -29.27 1.25 29.05
N PHE A 4 -30.23 1.79 28.34
CA PHE A 4 -30.13 3.01 27.53
C PHE A 4 -30.66 4.29 28.22
N SER A 5 -31.03 4.25 29.51
CA SER A 5 -31.64 5.41 30.17
C SER A 5 -30.65 6.36 30.85
N SER A 6 -29.41 5.97 31.02
CA SER A 6 -28.38 6.81 31.64
C SER A 6 -27.80 7.79 30.61
N LEU A 7 -27.69 9.05 30.96
CA LEU A 7 -27.11 10.14 30.14
C LEU A 7 -25.70 9.75 29.67
N VAL A 8 -24.93 9.09 30.56
CA VAL A 8 -23.59 8.57 30.29
C VAL A 8 -23.59 7.53 29.18
N THR A 9 -24.54 6.58 29.20
CA THR A 9 -24.63 5.55 28.16
C THR A 9 -24.93 6.17 26.79
N ARG A 10 -25.78 7.20 26.75
CA ARG A 10 -26.08 7.92 25.51
C ARG A 10 -24.87 8.68 24.98
N PHE A 11 -24.14 9.41 25.83
CA PHE A 11 -22.92 10.10 25.41
C PHE A 11 -21.85 9.11 24.95
N THR A 12 -21.62 8.02 25.69
CA THR A 12 -20.67 6.98 25.28
C THR A 12 -21.03 6.39 23.92
N ALA A 13 -22.30 6.08 23.70
CA ALA A 13 -22.77 5.55 22.41
C ALA A 13 -22.56 6.55 21.26
N ILE A 14 -22.86 7.84 21.47
CA ILE A 14 -22.65 8.88 20.46
C ILE A 14 -21.17 9.03 20.13
N PHE A 15 -20.29 9.13 21.14
CA PHE A 15 -18.83 9.21 20.93
C PHE A 15 -18.29 7.99 20.20
N LEU A 16 -18.79 6.80 20.53
CA LEU A 16 -18.38 5.55 19.90
C LEU A 16 -18.77 5.52 18.41
N VAL A 17 -19.97 5.96 18.08
CA VAL A 17 -20.42 6.10 16.70
C VAL A 17 -19.55 7.11 15.94
N ILE A 18 -19.23 8.26 16.55
CA ILE A 18 -18.38 9.28 15.94
C ILE A 18 -16.96 8.71 15.68
N ILE A 19 -16.36 8.01 16.63
CA ILE A 19 -15.04 7.38 16.48
C ILE A 19 -15.07 6.38 15.33
N ILE A 20 -16.08 5.51 15.27
CA ILE A 20 -16.21 4.50 14.21
C ILE A 20 -16.38 5.19 12.84
N LEU A 21 -17.18 6.22 12.73
CA LEU A 21 -17.40 6.95 11.48
C LEU A 21 -16.11 7.66 11.01
N ILE A 22 -15.45 8.40 11.89
CA ILE A 22 -14.20 9.09 11.55
C ILE A 22 -13.12 8.08 11.15
N SER A 23 -12.96 7.00 11.94
CA SER A 23 -11.99 5.95 11.63
C SER A 23 -12.31 5.22 10.33
N GLY A 24 -13.59 4.97 10.05
CA GLY A 24 -14.05 4.35 8.80
C GLY A 24 -13.76 5.21 7.57
N ILE A 25 -14.04 6.52 7.65
CA ILE A 25 -13.74 7.47 6.57
C ILE A 25 -12.22 7.58 6.38
N ALA A 26 -11.46 7.74 7.46
CA ALA A 26 -10.01 7.79 7.39
C ALA A 26 -9.41 6.51 6.79
N ALA A 27 -9.93 5.34 7.19
CA ALA A 27 -9.53 4.06 6.63
C ALA A 27 -9.78 3.98 5.13
N PHE A 28 -10.96 4.38 4.68
CA PHE A 28 -11.34 4.36 3.26
C PHE A 28 -10.42 5.26 2.42
N VAL A 29 -10.24 6.51 2.83
CA VAL A 29 -9.38 7.46 2.11
C VAL A 29 -7.92 7.01 2.07
N THR A 30 -7.39 6.53 3.20
CA THR A 30 -5.99 6.10 3.26
C THR A 30 -5.76 4.82 2.44
N PHE A 31 -6.74 3.92 2.42
CA PHE A 31 -6.66 2.67 1.65
C PHE A 31 -6.55 2.95 0.13
N ASP A 32 -7.35 3.86 -0.38
CA ASP A 32 -7.34 4.28 -1.79
C ASP A 32 -6.01 4.97 -2.14
N VAL A 33 -5.63 5.99 -1.38
CA VAL A 33 -4.38 6.75 -1.59
C VAL A 33 -3.13 5.87 -1.43
N ALA A 34 -3.10 4.96 -0.45
CA ALA A 34 -1.97 4.07 -0.24
C ALA A 34 -1.83 3.03 -1.37
N GLY A 35 -2.95 2.55 -1.91
CA GLY A 35 -2.96 1.64 -3.05
C GLY A 35 -2.36 2.28 -4.30
N ASP A 36 -2.77 3.49 -4.61
CA ASP A 36 -2.24 4.23 -5.77
C ASP A 36 -0.77 4.62 -5.59
N ALA A 37 -0.37 5.06 -4.40
CA ALA A 37 1.01 5.38 -4.09
C ALA A 37 1.94 4.15 -4.21
N LEU A 38 1.47 2.98 -3.77
CA LEU A 38 2.23 1.73 -3.89
C LEU A 38 2.39 1.33 -5.36
N ARG A 39 1.32 1.40 -6.17
CA ARG A 39 1.40 1.12 -7.61
C ARG A 39 2.40 2.05 -8.31
N GLU A 40 2.33 3.35 -8.04
CA GLU A 40 3.27 4.30 -8.65
C GLU A 40 4.71 4.06 -8.18
N SER A 41 4.93 3.69 -6.91
CA SER A 41 6.25 3.30 -6.41
C SER A 41 6.83 2.10 -7.16
N ILE A 42 6.02 1.07 -7.44
CA ILE A 42 6.43 -0.11 -8.21
C ILE A 42 6.74 0.28 -9.66
N ARG A 43 5.93 1.13 -10.27
CA ARG A 43 6.17 1.62 -11.64
C ARG A 43 7.49 2.40 -11.73
N ASP A 44 7.78 3.24 -10.74
CA ASP A 44 9.05 3.99 -10.66
C ASP A 44 10.24 3.08 -10.45
N GLU A 45 10.10 2.03 -9.64
CA GLU A 45 11.11 1.00 -9.45
C GLU A 45 11.38 0.23 -10.75
N LEU A 46 10.35 -0.19 -11.47
CA LEU A 46 10.45 -0.88 -12.76
C LEU A 46 11.12 0.01 -13.83
N ARG A 47 10.70 1.28 -13.94
CA ARG A 47 11.34 2.25 -14.83
C ARG A 47 12.83 2.39 -14.53
N THR A 48 13.17 2.51 -13.25
CA THR A 48 14.55 2.70 -12.81
C THR A 48 15.38 1.45 -13.05
N SER A 49 14.86 0.28 -12.70
CA SER A 49 15.54 -1.00 -12.89
C SER A 49 15.77 -1.31 -14.36
N ALA A 50 14.73 -1.18 -15.21
CA ALA A 50 14.86 -1.33 -16.65
C ALA A 50 15.86 -0.33 -17.23
N GLY A 51 15.81 0.93 -16.79
CA GLY A 51 16.75 1.97 -17.22
C GLY A 51 18.19 1.64 -16.88
N ILE A 52 18.47 1.18 -15.66
CA ILE A 52 19.82 0.78 -15.24
C ILE A 52 20.28 -0.44 -16.03
N MET A 53 19.44 -1.47 -16.15
CA MET A 53 19.78 -2.68 -16.89
C MET A 53 20.07 -2.39 -18.37
N ALA A 54 19.27 -1.55 -19.01
CA ALA A 54 19.47 -1.19 -20.42
C ALA A 54 20.82 -0.50 -20.67
N THR A 55 21.35 0.28 -19.72
CA THR A 55 22.68 0.92 -19.88
C THR A 55 23.84 -0.08 -19.83
N GLN A 56 23.62 -1.27 -19.30
CA GLN A 56 24.67 -2.30 -19.19
C GLN A 56 24.70 -3.24 -20.40
N VAL A 57 23.64 -3.25 -21.21
CA VAL A 57 23.55 -4.12 -22.39
C VAL A 57 24.42 -3.55 -23.51
N ASN A 58 25.28 -4.42 -24.09
CA ASN A 58 26.15 -4.03 -25.20
C ASN A 58 25.39 -4.12 -26.55
N ALA A 59 25.10 -2.98 -27.15
CA ALA A 59 24.44 -2.87 -28.44
C ALA A 59 25.11 -3.70 -29.55
N ALA A 60 26.44 -3.81 -29.53
CA ALA A 60 27.20 -4.55 -30.53
C ALA A 60 26.95 -6.07 -30.53
N ASP A 61 26.52 -6.62 -29.40
CA ASP A 61 26.15 -8.02 -29.29
C ASP A 61 24.71 -8.31 -29.76
N ILE A 62 23.83 -7.28 -29.83
CA ILE A 62 22.44 -7.41 -30.23
C ILE A 62 22.27 -7.25 -31.75
N LEU A 63 22.92 -6.23 -32.34
CA LEU A 63 22.76 -5.83 -33.73
C LEU A 63 22.97 -6.98 -34.75
N PRO A 64 23.90 -7.95 -34.57
CA PRO A 64 24.11 -9.02 -35.50
C PRO A 64 23.13 -10.20 -35.37
N LEU A 65 22.26 -10.23 -34.35
CA LEU A 65 21.38 -11.36 -34.10
C LEU A 65 20.22 -11.44 -35.09
N ASN A 66 20.01 -12.62 -35.66
CA ASN A 66 18.94 -12.93 -36.61
C ASN A 66 18.21 -14.19 -36.19
N PRO A 67 16.98 -14.43 -36.67
CA PRO A 67 16.27 -15.69 -36.41
C PRO A 67 17.13 -16.91 -36.74
N GLY A 68 17.27 -17.81 -35.76
CA GLY A 68 18.13 -18.99 -35.82
C GLY A 68 19.49 -18.84 -35.15
N ASP A 69 19.83 -17.64 -34.62
CA ASP A 69 21.05 -17.40 -33.86
C ASP A 69 20.85 -17.65 -32.34
N GLU A 70 19.70 -18.17 -31.92
CA GLU A 70 19.46 -18.60 -30.54
C GLU A 70 20.51 -19.62 -30.12
N GLY A 71 21.08 -19.41 -28.94
CA GLY A 71 22.20 -20.24 -28.45
C GLY A 71 23.56 -19.92 -29.06
N SER A 72 23.67 -18.95 -30.00
CA SER A 72 24.98 -18.45 -30.48
C SER A 72 25.77 -17.80 -29.33
N PRO A 73 27.11 -17.70 -29.44
CA PRO A 73 27.93 -17.06 -28.41
C PRO A 73 27.52 -15.60 -28.12
N ALA A 74 27.02 -14.84 -29.12
CA ALA A 74 26.54 -13.49 -28.94
C ALA A 74 25.22 -13.48 -28.16
N TYR A 75 24.26 -14.30 -28.57
CA TYR A 75 22.97 -14.47 -27.88
C TYR A 75 23.17 -14.86 -26.40
N LEU A 76 24.01 -15.92 -26.16
CA LEU A 76 24.25 -16.42 -24.81
C LEU A 76 24.97 -15.41 -23.91
N ARG A 77 25.81 -14.52 -24.46
CA ARG A 77 26.39 -13.43 -23.67
C ARG A 77 25.32 -12.46 -23.19
N VAL A 78 24.42 -12.03 -24.09
CA VAL A 78 23.35 -11.08 -23.73
C VAL A 78 22.35 -11.74 -22.78
N ALA A 79 21.88 -12.95 -23.09
CA ALA A 79 20.96 -13.69 -22.21
C ALA A 79 21.56 -13.92 -20.82
N GLY A 80 22.86 -14.32 -20.74
CA GLY A 80 23.58 -14.47 -19.47
C GLY A 80 23.74 -13.16 -18.71
N GLN A 81 23.91 -12.05 -19.42
CA GLN A 81 23.96 -10.72 -18.79
C GLN A 81 22.59 -10.30 -18.23
N LEU A 82 21.52 -10.52 -18.98
CA LEU A 82 20.14 -10.28 -18.52
C LEU A 82 19.81 -11.13 -17.30
N ALA A 83 20.10 -12.43 -17.33
CA ALA A 83 19.90 -13.35 -16.20
C ALA A 83 20.70 -12.95 -14.96
N ALA A 84 21.95 -12.49 -15.13
CA ALA A 84 22.77 -12.00 -14.03
C ALA A 84 22.19 -10.71 -13.41
N MET A 85 21.69 -9.80 -14.23
CA MET A 85 21.06 -8.57 -13.76
C MET A 85 19.71 -8.87 -13.08
N ARG A 86 18.89 -9.78 -13.66
CA ARG A 86 17.64 -10.27 -13.06
C ARG A 86 17.89 -10.88 -11.68
N SER A 87 18.90 -11.75 -11.56
CA SER A 87 19.23 -12.40 -10.29
C SER A 87 19.71 -11.46 -9.18
N ALA A 88 19.99 -10.20 -9.49
CA ALA A 88 20.30 -9.16 -8.50
C ALA A 88 19.05 -8.55 -7.86
N ASN A 89 17.87 -8.83 -8.42
CA ASN A 89 16.57 -8.42 -7.88
C ASN A 89 15.58 -9.58 -8.01
N ASP A 90 15.32 -10.27 -6.91
CA ASP A 90 14.45 -11.46 -6.83
C ASP A 90 12.99 -11.19 -7.27
N GLU A 91 12.62 -9.94 -7.46
CA GLU A 91 11.28 -9.56 -7.89
C GLU A 91 11.12 -9.61 -9.41
N ILE A 92 12.22 -9.51 -10.16
CA ILE A 92 12.19 -9.59 -11.62
C ILE A 92 12.16 -11.06 -12.02
N THR A 93 11.07 -11.47 -12.66
CA THR A 93 10.87 -12.86 -13.11
C THR A 93 11.49 -13.12 -14.48
N ASN A 94 11.40 -12.14 -15.40
CA ASN A 94 11.94 -12.25 -16.76
C ASN A 94 12.66 -10.97 -17.15
N ALA A 95 13.68 -11.11 -18.04
CA ALA A 95 14.33 -9.98 -18.67
C ALA A 95 14.60 -10.31 -20.17
N TYR A 96 14.22 -9.42 -21.05
CA TYR A 96 14.28 -9.67 -22.48
C TYR A 96 14.57 -8.39 -23.27
N ILE A 97 14.96 -8.57 -24.53
CA ILE A 97 15.20 -7.48 -25.46
C ILE A 97 14.27 -7.63 -26.65
N MET A 98 13.66 -6.51 -27.06
CA MET A 98 12.76 -6.43 -28.18
C MET A 98 13.27 -5.41 -29.21
N TYR A 99 12.92 -5.63 -30.46
CA TYR A 99 13.07 -4.71 -31.57
C TYR A 99 11.70 -4.17 -31.98
N VAL A 100 11.65 -2.90 -32.32
CA VAL A 100 10.47 -2.25 -32.91
C VAL A 100 10.84 -1.76 -34.32
N ASP A 101 10.16 -2.32 -35.31
CA ASP A 101 10.44 -1.94 -36.72
C ASP A 101 9.71 -0.64 -37.12
N ASP A 102 9.99 -0.15 -38.34
CA ASP A 102 9.38 1.06 -38.92
C ASP A 102 7.85 0.93 -39.09
N ASN A 103 7.32 -0.28 -39.15
CA ASN A 103 5.87 -0.57 -39.22
C ASN A 103 5.25 -0.70 -37.83
N GLN A 104 6.04 -0.40 -36.79
CA GLN A 104 5.62 -0.52 -35.40
C GLN A 104 5.31 -1.98 -34.99
N VAL A 105 5.95 -2.96 -35.61
CA VAL A 105 5.87 -4.36 -35.14
C VAL A 105 6.93 -4.59 -34.10
N ILE A 106 6.51 -5.13 -32.96
CA ILE A 106 7.38 -5.49 -31.84
C ILE A 106 7.76 -6.95 -32.01
N SER A 107 9.04 -7.28 -31.92
CA SER A 107 9.55 -8.65 -31.98
C SER A 107 10.64 -8.89 -30.95
N PHE A 108 10.74 -10.12 -30.43
CA PHE A 108 11.81 -10.49 -29.50
C PHE A 108 13.14 -10.62 -30.20
N VAL A 109 14.22 -10.30 -29.48
CA VAL A 109 15.62 -10.44 -29.94
C VAL A 109 16.39 -11.35 -29.00
N VAL A 110 16.27 -11.15 -27.67
CA VAL A 110 16.89 -11.99 -26.66
C VAL A 110 15.90 -12.19 -25.52
N ASP A 111 15.82 -13.41 -25.03
CA ASP A 111 15.04 -13.75 -23.85
C ASP A 111 15.97 -14.53 -22.89
N ASP A 112 16.12 -14.07 -21.65
CA ASP A 112 17.00 -14.71 -20.67
C ASP A 112 16.46 -16.06 -20.22
N PHE A 113 15.15 -16.30 -20.36
CA PHE A 113 14.51 -17.58 -20.05
C PHE A 113 15.02 -18.72 -20.94
N TRP A 114 15.63 -18.42 -22.09
CA TRP A 114 16.33 -19.39 -22.92
C TRP A 114 17.38 -20.22 -22.15
N LEU A 115 18.00 -19.64 -21.14
CA LEU A 115 19.01 -20.33 -20.34
C LEU A 115 18.42 -21.39 -19.42
N GLU A 116 17.13 -21.28 -19.11
CA GLU A 116 16.38 -22.20 -18.24
C GLU A 116 15.58 -23.21 -19.06
N ASP A 117 14.76 -22.74 -19.99
CA ASP A 117 13.95 -23.58 -20.90
C ASP A 117 13.86 -22.96 -22.31
N PRO A 118 14.75 -23.38 -23.24
CA PRO A 118 14.74 -22.88 -24.62
C PRO A 118 13.41 -23.13 -25.36
N GLY A 119 12.62 -24.09 -24.93
CA GLY A 119 11.34 -24.45 -25.57
C GLY A 119 10.20 -23.49 -25.19
N GLN A 120 10.34 -22.75 -24.09
CA GLN A 120 9.34 -21.79 -23.63
C GLN A 120 9.78 -20.34 -23.81
N ALA A 121 11.07 -20.10 -24.00
CA ALA A 121 11.59 -18.76 -24.26
C ALA A 121 11.08 -18.21 -25.60
N ALA A 122 10.93 -16.90 -25.69
CA ALA A 122 10.61 -16.22 -26.94
C ALA A 122 11.75 -16.38 -27.96
N GLN A 123 11.37 -16.65 -29.22
CA GLN A 123 12.35 -16.84 -30.30
C GLN A 123 12.69 -15.48 -30.95
N ILE A 124 13.88 -15.40 -31.55
CA ILE A 124 14.28 -14.18 -32.30
C ILE A 124 13.32 -13.96 -33.47
N GLY A 125 12.78 -12.76 -33.56
CA GLY A 125 11.79 -12.39 -34.60
C GLY A 125 10.35 -12.80 -34.28
N GLU A 126 10.12 -13.46 -33.15
CA GLU A 126 8.77 -13.74 -32.71
C GLU A 126 8.01 -12.44 -32.40
N ILE A 127 6.86 -12.25 -33.07
CA ILE A 127 6.05 -11.04 -32.94
C ILE A 127 5.36 -11.03 -31.56
N TYR A 128 5.55 -9.93 -30.86
CA TYR A 128 4.93 -9.71 -29.56
C TYR A 128 3.64 -8.89 -29.68
N GLN A 129 2.52 -9.49 -29.39
CA GLN A 129 1.23 -8.83 -29.28
C GLN A 129 0.88 -8.65 -27.81
N THR A 130 0.96 -7.41 -27.35
CA THR A 130 0.75 -7.07 -25.94
C THR A 130 -0.21 -5.90 -25.79
N PRO A 131 -1.03 -5.87 -24.73
CA PRO A 131 -1.80 -4.68 -24.35
C PRO A 131 -0.91 -3.48 -23.98
N ASP A 132 0.35 -3.73 -23.62
CA ASP A 132 1.31 -2.73 -23.11
C ASP A 132 2.11 -2.02 -24.23
N ARG A 133 1.62 -2.13 -25.47
CA ARG A 133 2.27 -1.60 -26.67
C ARG A 133 2.68 -0.13 -26.57
N ASP A 134 1.81 0.71 -25.99
CA ASP A 134 2.06 2.16 -25.89
C ASP A 134 3.24 2.45 -24.95
N GLN A 135 3.42 1.65 -23.90
CA GLN A 135 4.54 1.78 -22.98
C GLN A 135 5.86 1.37 -23.62
N ILE A 136 5.84 0.33 -24.45
CA ILE A 136 7.01 -0.09 -25.24
C ILE A 136 7.41 1.00 -26.24
N PHE A 137 6.46 1.65 -26.90
CA PHE A 137 6.76 2.77 -27.79
C PHE A 137 7.29 4.00 -27.05
N MET A 138 6.76 4.30 -25.86
CA MET A 138 7.32 5.35 -25.01
C MET A 138 8.77 5.02 -24.63
N ALA A 139 9.06 3.74 -24.40
CA ALA A 139 10.38 3.25 -24.03
C ALA A 139 11.43 3.37 -25.14
N LEU A 140 11.05 3.64 -26.38
CA LEU A 140 12.01 4.03 -27.42
C LEU A 140 12.71 5.37 -27.11
N SER A 141 12.12 6.20 -26.27
CA SER A 141 12.65 7.53 -25.94
C SER A 141 13.15 7.63 -24.50
N VAL A 142 12.35 7.16 -23.54
CA VAL A 142 12.61 7.27 -22.10
C VAL A 142 12.13 6.00 -21.39
N PRO A 143 12.70 5.60 -20.25
CA PRO A 143 12.19 4.47 -19.50
C PRO A 143 10.70 4.63 -19.17
N ALA A 144 9.93 3.57 -19.34
CA ALA A 144 8.49 3.49 -19.13
C ALA A 144 8.14 2.27 -18.28
N ALA A 145 6.91 2.20 -17.78
CA ALA A 145 6.39 1.02 -17.08
C ALA A 145 4.90 0.84 -17.40
N SER A 146 4.42 -0.39 -17.29
CA SER A 146 3.01 -0.75 -17.43
C SER A 146 2.12 0.16 -16.62
N GLU A 147 1.00 0.61 -17.19
CA GLU A 147 -0.01 1.34 -16.40
C GLU A 147 -0.83 0.40 -15.51
N ASN A 148 -1.09 -0.80 -16.00
CA ASN A 148 -1.85 -1.82 -15.33
C ASN A 148 -1.18 -3.19 -15.48
N VAL A 149 -1.56 -4.10 -14.60
CA VAL A 149 -1.27 -5.52 -14.78
C VAL A 149 -1.93 -6.01 -16.07
N TYR A 150 -1.21 -6.78 -16.87
CA TYR A 150 -1.71 -7.38 -18.11
C TYR A 150 -1.40 -8.88 -18.15
N THR A 151 -2.08 -9.60 -19.04
CA THR A 151 -1.88 -11.04 -19.23
C THR A 151 -1.52 -11.31 -20.69
N ASP A 152 -0.48 -12.10 -20.90
CA ASP A 152 -0.08 -12.63 -22.20
C ASP A 152 0.05 -14.15 -22.16
N LYS A 153 0.73 -14.74 -23.14
CA LYS A 153 0.88 -16.20 -23.22
C LYS A 153 1.84 -16.80 -22.20
N TRP A 154 2.68 -15.98 -21.57
CA TRP A 154 3.66 -16.42 -20.56
C TRP A 154 3.16 -16.24 -19.13
N GLY A 155 2.22 -15.32 -18.89
CA GLY A 155 1.72 -15.07 -17.54
C GLY A 155 0.95 -13.79 -17.39
N THR A 156 0.87 -13.33 -16.14
CA THR A 156 0.25 -12.06 -15.76
C THR A 156 1.28 -11.19 -15.07
N PHE A 157 1.60 -10.05 -15.68
CA PHE A 157 2.75 -9.24 -15.32
C PHE A 157 2.41 -7.76 -15.16
N ILE A 158 3.34 -7.07 -14.52
CA ILE A 158 3.56 -5.63 -14.62
C ILE A 158 5.02 -5.45 -15.05
N SER A 159 5.28 -4.61 -16.04
CA SER A 159 6.58 -4.57 -16.70
C SER A 159 7.21 -3.19 -16.72
N GLY A 160 8.52 -3.18 -16.74
CA GLY A 160 9.33 -1.99 -17.00
C GLY A 160 10.06 -2.10 -18.32
N TYR A 161 10.18 -0.98 -19.03
CA TYR A 161 10.80 -0.92 -20.33
C TYR A 161 11.82 0.21 -20.40
N ALA A 162 12.92 0.01 -21.12
CA ALA A 162 13.92 1.06 -21.30
C ALA A 162 14.65 0.96 -22.64
N PRO A 163 15.08 2.10 -23.23
CA PRO A 163 15.79 2.10 -24.50
C PRO A 163 17.19 1.55 -24.33
N VAL A 164 17.56 0.58 -25.16
CA VAL A 164 18.94 0.15 -25.35
C VAL A 164 19.55 1.01 -26.45
N ARG A 165 20.66 1.69 -26.15
CA ARG A 165 21.26 2.69 -27.03
C ARG A 165 22.62 2.23 -27.54
N ASP A 166 22.93 2.62 -28.77
CA ASP A 166 24.26 2.47 -29.32
C ASP A 166 25.23 3.55 -28.76
N GLU A 167 26.50 3.47 -29.17
CA GLU A 167 27.55 4.44 -28.77
C GLU A 167 27.25 5.88 -29.24
N ASN A 168 26.39 6.08 -30.23
CA ASN A 168 25.97 7.38 -30.75
C ASN A 168 24.73 7.93 -30.03
N GLY A 169 24.15 7.13 -29.09
CA GLY A 169 22.95 7.50 -28.37
C GLY A 169 21.63 7.17 -29.09
N ASN A 170 21.68 6.48 -30.23
CA ASN A 170 20.47 6.07 -30.95
C ASN A 170 19.88 4.83 -30.26
N THR A 171 18.56 4.81 -30.08
CA THR A 171 17.84 3.63 -29.58
C THR A 171 17.83 2.56 -30.69
N ILE A 172 18.35 1.38 -30.36
CA ILE A 172 18.43 0.23 -31.26
C ILE A 172 17.48 -0.89 -30.89
N ALA A 173 17.07 -0.95 -29.61
CA ALA A 173 16.19 -1.96 -29.07
C ALA A 173 15.53 -1.42 -27.80
N VAL A 174 14.57 -2.18 -27.26
CA VAL A 174 13.94 -1.94 -25.95
C VAL A 174 14.21 -3.15 -25.06
N LEU A 175 14.77 -2.90 -23.87
CA LEU A 175 14.83 -3.89 -22.82
C LEU A 175 13.52 -3.88 -22.07
N GLY A 176 12.95 -5.07 -21.81
CA GLY A 176 11.80 -5.30 -20.94
C GLY A 176 12.20 -6.14 -19.74
N ILE A 177 11.58 -5.87 -18.61
CA ILE A 177 11.64 -6.67 -17.39
C ILE A 177 10.23 -6.89 -16.86
N ASP A 178 9.93 -8.07 -16.36
CA ASP A 178 8.63 -8.43 -15.85
C ASP A 178 8.70 -8.78 -14.37
N VAL A 179 7.66 -8.35 -13.63
CA VAL A 179 7.34 -8.77 -12.28
C VAL A 179 5.99 -9.47 -12.31
N GLU A 180 5.89 -10.64 -11.69
CA GLU A 180 4.65 -11.42 -11.68
C GLU A 180 3.57 -10.74 -10.83
N ALA A 181 2.35 -10.71 -11.34
CA ALA A 181 1.23 -10.04 -10.66
C ALA A 181 0.83 -10.68 -9.33
N SER A 182 1.14 -11.97 -9.14
CA SER A 182 0.96 -12.67 -7.86
C SER A 182 1.79 -12.02 -6.75
N ASP A 183 3.05 -11.70 -7.02
CA ASP A 183 3.97 -11.09 -6.07
C ASP A 183 3.52 -9.67 -5.69
N LEU A 184 3.02 -8.92 -6.68
CA LEU A 184 2.42 -7.62 -6.47
C LEU A 184 1.17 -7.71 -5.57
N ALA A 185 0.29 -8.68 -5.83
CA ALA A 185 -0.94 -8.87 -5.06
C ALA A 185 -0.64 -9.23 -3.60
N GLU A 186 0.36 -10.06 -3.33
CA GLU A 186 0.78 -10.42 -1.97
C GLU A 186 1.30 -9.21 -1.18
N ARG A 187 2.07 -8.34 -1.80
CA ARG A 187 2.58 -7.10 -1.17
C ARG A 187 1.46 -6.12 -0.83
N VAL A 188 0.57 -5.88 -1.79
CA VAL A 188 -0.61 -5.04 -1.57
C VAL A 188 -1.43 -5.59 -0.40
N LEU A 189 -1.68 -6.90 -0.38
CA LEU A 189 -2.44 -7.56 0.68
C LEU A 189 -1.75 -7.43 2.04
N ALA A 190 -0.43 -7.61 2.12
CA ALA A 190 0.33 -7.48 3.36
C ALA A 190 0.21 -6.07 3.96
N VAL A 191 0.34 -5.02 3.13
CA VAL A 191 0.16 -3.63 3.55
C VAL A 191 -1.27 -3.38 4.01
N GLN A 192 -2.26 -3.90 3.30
CA GLN A 192 -3.68 -3.77 3.66
C GLN A 192 -4.00 -4.43 5.00
N ILE A 193 -3.52 -5.64 5.26
CA ILE A 193 -3.71 -6.34 6.53
C ILE A 193 -3.07 -5.58 7.69
N ALA A 194 -1.83 -5.09 7.52
CA ALA A 194 -1.15 -4.29 8.54
C ALA A 194 -1.93 -3.01 8.87
N TYR A 195 -2.46 -2.35 7.85
CA TYR A 195 -3.27 -1.14 8.01
C TYR A 195 -4.60 -1.40 8.72
N ILE A 196 -5.33 -2.46 8.34
CA ILE A 196 -6.58 -2.89 9.00
C ILE A 196 -6.30 -3.22 10.48
N GLY A 197 -5.19 -3.90 10.76
CA GLY A 197 -4.77 -4.22 12.13
C GLY A 197 -4.50 -2.97 12.97
N LEU A 198 -3.79 -1.99 12.42
CA LEU A 198 -3.52 -0.70 13.06
C LEU A 198 -4.81 0.06 13.36
N MET A 199 -5.72 0.15 12.39
CA MET A 199 -7.02 0.80 12.55
C MET A 199 -7.87 0.11 13.62
N GLY A 200 -7.93 -1.22 13.62
CA GLY A 200 -8.62 -2.00 14.65
C GLY A 200 -8.07 -1.72 16.04
N MET A 201 -6.76 -1.64 16.19
CA MET A 201 -6.10 -1.31 17.46
C MET A 201 -6.45 0.12 17.94
N LEU A 202 -6.45 1.11 17.05
CA LEU A 202 -6.82 2.49 17.37
C LEU A 202 -8.28 2.61 17.83
N ILE A 203 -9.20 1.92 17.14
CA ILE A 203 -10.62 1.86 17.54
C ILE A 203 -10.76 1.21 18.91
N LEU A 204 -10.05 0.14 19.19
CA LEU A 204 -10.08 -0.55 20.49
C LEU A 204 -9.58 0.36 21.62
N ILE A 205 -8.44 1.02 21.43
CA ILE A 205 -7.87 1.96 22.41
C ILE A 205 -8.83 3.15 22.65
N GLY A 206 -9.37 3.73 21.57
CA GLY A 206 -10.32 4.84 21.66
C GLY A 206 -11.60 4.42 22.42
N THR A 207 -12.14 3.25 22.10
CA THR A 207 -13.33 2.70 22.79
C THR A 207 -13.07 2.47 24.27
N LEU A 208 -11.91 1.89 24.61
CA LEU A 208 -11.51 1.66 25.99
C LEU A 208 -11.36 2.97 26.76
N ALA A 209 -10.71 3.97 26.16
CA ALA A 209 -10.53 5.28 26.78
C ALA A 209 -11.88 5.97 27.06
N VAL A 210 -12.80 5.97 26.08
CA VAL A 210 -14.15 6.52 26.25
C VAL A 210 -14.92 5.75 27.33
N PHE A 211 -14.82 4.42 27.36
CA PHE A 211 -15.47 3.59 28.38
C PHE A 211 -14.97 3.92 29.79
N LEU A 212 -13.64 4.00 29.98
CA LEU A 212 -13.04 4.32 31.27
C LEU A 212 -13.42 5.72 31.76
N LEU A 213 -13.38 6.71 30.84
CA LEU A 213 -13.77 8.09 31.14
C LEU A 213 -15.25 8.17 31.54
N SER A 214 -16.13 7.57 30.74
CA SER A 214 -17.59 7.55 31.00
C SER A 214 -17.91 6.87 32.33
N ARG A 215 -17.22 5.77 32.64
CA ARG A 215 -17.40 5.06 33.95
C ARG A 215 -16.92 5.92 35.11
N SER A 216 -15.87 6.71 34.95
CA SER A 216 -15.39 7.62 35.99
C SER A 216 -16.41 8.74 36.26
N LEU A 217 -16.84 9.40 35.17
CA LEU A 217 -17.84 10.47 35.26
C LEU A 217 -19.16 9.99 35.88
N ALA A 218 -19.63 8.80 35.47
CA ALA A 218 -20.86 8.21 36.04
C ALA A 218 -20.78 7.98 37.55
N ARG A 219 -19.64 7.48 38.02
CA ARG A 219 -19.42 7.23 39.42
C ARG A 219 -19.47 8.52 40.24
N ASP A 220 -18.83 9.56 39.77
CA ASP A 220 -18.77 10.84 40.48
C ASP A 220 -20.11 11.53 40.48
N MET A 221 -20.86 11.51 39.36
CA MET A 221 -22.23 12.01 39.32
C MET A 221 -23.18 11.27 40.23
N ASN A 222 -23.12 9.92 40.27
CA ASN A 222 -23.96 9.14 41.16
C ASN A 222 -23.65 9.43 42.64
N ARG A 223 -22.37 9.62 43.00
CA ARG A 223 -21.99 10.01 44.36
C ARG A 223 -22.58 11.35 44.76
N LEU A 224 -22.51 12.35 43.89
CA LEU A 224 -23.09 13.66 44.14
C LEU A 224 -24.62 13.58 44.22
N THR A 225 -25.27 12.79 43.38
CA THR A 225 -26.72 12.57 43.45
C THR A 225 -27.12 11.93 44.78
N SER A 226 -26.42 10.85 45.19
CA SER A 226 -26.70 10.20 46.46
C SER A 226 -26.46 11.15 47.64
N ALA A 227 -25.41 11.97 47.60
CA ALA A 227 -25.16 12.98 48.62
C ALA A 227 -26.31 13.98 48.76
N VAL A 228 -26.86 14.45 47.66
CA VAL A 228 -28.02 15.35 47.66
C VAL A 228 -29.29 14.65 48.17
N GLU A 229 -29.54 13.39 47.81
CA GLU A 229 -30.67 12.60 48.29
C GLU A 229 -30.56 12.34 49.80
N GLU A 230 -29.38 12.06 50.33
CA GLU A 230 -29.13 11.92 51.76
C GLU A 230 -29.41 13.24 52.55
N MET A 231 -28.98 14.37 51.98
CA MET A 231 -29.30 15.66 52.58
C MET A 231 -30.82 15.93 52.60
N GLN A 232 -31.55 15.60 51.53
CA GLN A 232 -33.01 15.69 51.51
C GLN A 232 -33.72 14.81 52.55
N SER A 233 -33.14 13.64 52.86
CA SER A 233 -33.67 12.73 53.86
C SER A 233 -33.40 13.17 55.32
N GLY A 234 -32.70 14.28 55.52
CA GLY A 234 -32.38 14.83 56.82
C GLY A 234 -31.06 14.39 57.41
N ALA A 235 -30.15 13.79 56.64
CA ALA A 235 -28.81 13.48 57.07
C ALA A 235 -28.05 14.76 57.38
N ARG A 236 -27.45 14.84 58.57
CA ARG A 236 -26.72 16.03 59.06
C ARG A 236 -25.29 16.14 58.57
N THR A 237 -24.74 15.06 57.99
CA THR A 237 -23.36 15.02 57.50
C THR A 237 -23.28 14.08 56.29
N VAL A 238 -22.80 14.60 55.14
CA VAL A 238 -22.62 13.82 53.91
C VAL A 238 -21.17 13.98 53.47
N GLU A 239 -20.52 12.90 53.11
CA GLU A 239 -19.13 12.95 52.60
C GLU A 239 -19.10 13.32 51.11
N ILE A 240 -18.61 14.52 50.80
CA ILE A 240 -18.50 15.03 49.43
C ILE A 240 -17.02 15.22 49.09
N ASP A 241 -16.54 14.53 48.02
CA ASP A 241 -15.17 14.70 47.57
C ASP A 241 -15.01 16.02 46.78
N THR A 242 -14.37 17.01 47.38
CA THR A 242 -14.16 18.35 46.82
C THR A 242 -12.78 18.53 46.13
N ARG A 243 -11.98 17.46 45.98
CA ARG A 243 -10.59 17.52 45.53
C ARG A 243 -10.44 17.76 44.02
N ARG A 244 -11.48 17.50 43.25
CA ARG A 244 -11.47 17.75 41.80
C ARG A 244 -11.39 19.22 41.48
N THR A 245 -10.68 19.55 40.37
CA THR A 245 -10.47 20.93 39.92
C THR A 245 -11.29 21.31 38.69
N ASP A 246 -12.07 20.35 38.11
CA ASP A 246 -12.94 20.51 36.94
C ASP A 246 -14.36 20.98 37.34
N GLU A 247 -15.28 20.96 36.36
CA GLU A 247 -16.68 21.38 36.52
C GLU A 247 -17.40 20.50 37.55
N LEU A 248 -17.13 19.20 37.62
CA LEU A 248 -17.69 18.33 38.64
C LEU A 248 -17.16 18.68 40.03
N GLY A 249 -15.90 19.04 40.15
CA GLY A 249 -15.33 19.56 41.41
C GLY A 249 -15.96 20.88 41.82
N SER A 250 -16.31 21.75 40.90
CA SER A 250 -17.05 22.98 41.17
C SER A 250 -18.46 22.70 41.67
N LEU A 251 -19.14 21.73 41.07
CA LEU A 251 -20.46 21.26 41.52
C LEU A 251 -20.38 20.62 42.93
N ALA A 252 -19.37 19.78 43.15
CA ALA A 252 -19.15 19.15 44.47
C ALA A 252 -18.95 20.18 45.59
N ARG A 253 -18.14 21.21 45.34
CA ARG A 253 -17.95 22.34 46.27
C ARG A 253 -19.22 23.16 46.49
N ALA A 254 -20.07 23.34 45.46
CA ALA A 254 -21.34 24.01 45.61
C ALA A 254 -22.33 23.24 46.47
N VAL A 255 -22.38 21.90 46.30
CA VAL A 255 -23.23 21.01 47.12
C VAL A 255 -22.71 21.00 48.56
N ALA A 256 -21.39 20.95 48.78
CA ALA A 256 -20.82 21.00 50.14
C ALA A 256 -21.15 22.32 50.88
N ARG A 257 -21.15 23.45 50.18
CA ARG A 257 -21.57 24.73 50.77
C ARG A 257 -23.06 24.75 51.09
N LEU A 258 -23.93 24.12 50.28
CA LEU A 258 -25.35 23.97 50.59
C LEU A 258 -25.57 23.14 51.87
N GLU A 259 -24.78 22.08 52.04
CA GLU A 259 -24.80 21.28 53.26
C GLU A 259 -24.47 22.13 54.51
N GLU A 260 -23.42 22.99 54.44
CA GLU A 260 -23.08 23.90 55.55
C GLU A 260 -24.19 24.90 55.88
N LEU A 261 -24.97 25.36 54.91
CA LEU A 261 -26.08 26.28 55.12
C LEU A 261 -27.32 25.65 55.70
N LEU A 262 -27.49 24.33 55.58
CA LEU A 262 -28.62 23.56 56.07
C LEU A 262 -28.40 22.99 57.49
N ARG A 263 -27.17 23.07 58.01
CA ARG A 263 -26.81 22.73 59.38
C ARG A 263 -27.22 23.82 60.32
#